data_1e1b530606c0f723650a7f9588fa7ea9
#
_entry.id   1e1b530606c0f723650a7f9588fa7ea9
#
_cell.length_a   1.000
_cell.length_b   1.000
_cell.length_c   1.000
_cell.angle_alpha   90.00
_cell.angle_beta   90.00
_cell.angle_gamma   90.00
#
_symmetry.space_group_name_H-M   'P 1'
#
loop_
_entity.id
_entity.type
_entity.pdbx_description
1 polymer ?
#
loop_
_entity_poly.entity_id
_entity_poly.type
_entity_poly.pdbx_seq_one_letter_code
_entity_poly.pdbx_strand_id
1 'polypeptide(L)'
;MSKILVISGHPNLPDSTANKTVLDAVKNHFGDAINMRELDKLYVNGKFDVPAEQKALAEADIVVLQFPVYWYSVPGLLKQWIDDVFEYGFAYGSQATALRGKKLLISATAGAPENMYRDALPYELTTTY
;
A
#
# COMPACT_ATOMS: atom_id res chain seq x y z
N MET A 1 9.07 -14.65 14.85
CA MET A 1 9.22 -14.17 13.46
C MET A 1 8.28 -13.02 13.20
N SER A 2 8.75 -11.99 12.53
CA SER A 2 7.91 -10.84 12.24
C SER A 2 6.77 -11.20 11.28
N LYS A 3 5.58 -10.67 11.55
CA LYS A 3 4.43 -10.83 10.66
C LYS A 3 4.42 -9.69 9.66
N ILE A 4 4.37 -10.04 8.39
CA ILE A 4 4.44 -9.09 7.30
C ILE A 4 3.07 -9.02 6.61
N LEU A 5 2.53 -7.81 6.53
CA LEU A 5 1.33 -7.52 5.75
C LEU A 5 1.74 -6.77 4.49
N VAL A 6 1.35 -7.29 3.34
CA VAL A 6 1.57 -6.63 2.05
C VAL A 6 0.24 -6.16 1.51
N ILE A 7 0.12 -4.86 1.31
CA ILE A 7 -1.05 -4.23 0.70
C ILE A 7 -0.73 -3.93 -0.76
N SER A 8 -1.44 -4.60 -1.67
CA SER A 8 -1.36 -4.30 -3.10
C SER A 8 -2.34 -3.19 -3.44
N GLY A 9 -1.81 -2.03 -3.78
CA GLY A 9 -2.61 -0.84 -4.10
C GLY A 9 -2.92 -0.65 -5.58
N HIS A 10 -2.61 -1.62 -6.44
CA HIS A 10 -2.93 -1.50 -7.87
C HIS A 10 -4.45 -1.57 -8.10
N PRO A 11 -5.05 -0.64 -8.86
CA PRO A 11 -6.50 -0.64 -9.09
C PRO A 11 -7.00 -1.83 -9.90
N ASN A 12 -6.14 -2.43 -10.72
CA ASN A 12 -6.46 -3.60 -11.55
C ASN A 12 -5.20 -4.44 -11.72
N LEU A 13 -4.84 -5.18 -10.69
CA LEU A 13 -3.60 -5.95 -10.64
C LEU A 13 -3.42 -6.93 -11.81
N PRO A 14 -4.48 -7.63 -12.30
CA PRO A 14 -4.33 -8.55 -13.43
C PRO A 14 -3.77 -7.88 -14.70
N ASP A 15 -4.00 -6.59 -14.89
CA ASP A 15 -3.48 -5.84 -16.04
C ASP A 15 -2.06 -5.28 -15.83
N SER A 16 -1.49 -5.46 -14.64
CA SER A 16 -0.14 -4.96 -14.33
C SER A 16 0.91 -6.03 -14.55
N THR A 17 1.94 -5.70 -15.32
CA THR A 17 3.11 -6.57 -15.45
C THR A 17 4.06 -6.38 -14.26
N ALA A 18 4.45 -5.15 -13.98
CA ALA A 18 5.46 -4.85 -12.98
C ALA A 18 4.99 -5.18 -11.56
N ASN A 19 3.82 -4.69 -11.17
CA ASN A 19 3.32 -4.92 -9.81
C ASN A 19 3.03 -6.40 -9.55
N LYS A 20 2.44 -7.08 -10.54
CA LYS A 20 2.19 -8.52 -10.43
C LYS A 20 3.49 -9.31 -10.29
N THR A 21 4.51 -8.96 -11.05
CA THR A 21 5.83 -9.61 -10.96
C THR A 21 6.44 -9.46 -9.57
N VAL A 22 6.40 -8.25 -9.01
CA VAL A 22 6.90 -7.99 -7.66
C VAL A 22 6.14 -8.81 -6.62
N LEU A 23 4.81 -8.81 -6.68
CA LEU A 23 3.98 -9.54 -5.72
C LEU A 23 4.15 -11.05 -5.84
N ASP A 24 4.27 -11.58 -7.05
CA ASP A 24 4.53 -13.00 -7.26
C ASP A 24 5.89 -13.41 -6.68
N ALA A 25 6.92 -12.59 -6.87
CA ALA A 25 8.24 -12.84 -6.29
C ALA A 25 8.20 -12.83 -4.75
N VAL A 26 7.46 -11.90 -4.17
CA VAL A 26 7.27 -11.81 -2.71
C VAL A 26 6.54 -13.06 -2.19
N LYS A 27 5.46 -13.47 -2.85
CA LYS A 27 4.74 -14.69 -2.48
C LYS A 27 5.64 -15.92 -2.55
N ASN A 28 6.41 -16.04 -3.63
CA ASN A 28 7.29 -17.21 -3.83
C ASN A 28 8.42 -17.26 -2.79
N HIS A 29 8.93 -16.11 -2.37
CA HIS A 29 10.03 -16.06 -1.41
C HIS A 29 9.56 -16.29 0.03
N PHE A 30 8.47 -15.65 0.43
CA PHE A 30 8.01 -15.67 1.82
C PHE A 30 6.92 -16.68 2.11
N GLY A 31 6.18 -17.13 1.10
CA GLY A 31 5.12 -18.11 1.25
C GLY A 31 4.07 -17.69 2.27
N ASP A 32 3.82 -18.57 3.25
CA ASP A 32 2.80 -18.34 4.28
C ASP A 32 3.24 -17.35 5.36
N ALA A 33 4.47 -16.84 5.32
CA ALA A 33 4.96 -15.86 6.28
C ALA A 33 4.38 -14.45 6.05
N ILE A 34 3.72 -14.23 4.93
CA ILE A 34 3.09 -12.95 4.62
C ILE A 34 1.57 -13.08 4.53
N ASN A 35 0.89 -12.00 4.90
CA ASN A 35 -0.51 -11.78 4.61
C ASN A 35 -0.57 -10.78 3.44
N MET A 36 -1.11 -11.20 2.30
CA MET A 36 -1.21 -10.34 1.13
C MET A 36 -2.66 -9.96 0.90
N ARG A 37 -2.92 -8.65 0.82
CA ARG A 37 -4.25 -8.10 0.60
C ARG A 37 -4.25 -7.29 -0.70
N GLU A 38 -4.98 -7.80 -1.68
CA GLU A 38 -5.13 -7.16 -3.00
C GLU A 38 -6.37 -6.28 -2.98
N LEU A 39 -6.17 -4.97 -2.93
CA LEU A 39 -7.28 -4.02 -2.70
C LEU A 39 -8.29 -3.98 -3.84
N ASP A 40 -7.86 -4.26 -5.07
CA ASP A 40 -8.77 -4.32 -6.21
C ASP A 40 -9.81 -5.44 -6.08
N LYS A 41 -9.48 -6.51 -5.37
CA LYS A 41 -10.42 -7.60 -5.07
C LYS A 41 -11.24 -7.36 -3.81
N LEU A 42 -10.73 -6.56 -2.89
CA LEU A 42 -11.34 -6.34 -1.58
C LEU A 42 -12.31 -5.15 -1.56
N TYR A 43 -12.23 -4.30 -2.56
CA TYR A 43 -13.14 -3.17 -2.70
C TYR A 43 -14.40 -3.61 -3.44
N VAL A 44 -15.41 -4.00 -2.67
CA VAL A 44 -16.64 -4.59 -3.20
C VAL A 44 -17.81 -3.65 -2.93
N ASN A 45 -18.60 -3.36 -3.97
CA ASN A 45 -19.77 -2.47 -3.88
C ASN A 45 -19.42 -1.09 -3.28
N GLY A 46 -18.25 -0.55 -3.64
CA GLY A 46 -17.79 0.75 -3.16
C GLY A 46 -17.36 0.78 -1.71
N LYS A 47 -17.02 -0.36 -1.12
CA LYS A 47 -16.65 -0.47 0.29
C LYS A 47 -15.52 -1.45 0.52
N PHE A 48 -14.70 -1.13 1.52
CA PHE A 48 -13.81 -2.10 2.16
C PHE A 48 -14.48 -2.67 3.42
N ASP A 49 -14.09 -3.89 3.78
CA ASP A 49 -14.42 -4.44 5.09
C ASP A 49 -13.41 -3.86 6.11
N VAL A 50 -13.74 -2.71 6.66
CA VAL A 50 -12.84 -1.97 7.56
C VAL A 50 -12.39 -2.80 8.76
N PRO A 51 -13.28 -3.51 9.48
CA PRO A 51 -12.82 -4.37 10.58
C PRO A 51 -11.80 -5.42 10.16
N ALA A 52 -11.97 -6.03 8.98
CA ALA A 52 -11.04 -7.03 8.48
C ALA A 52 -9.67 -6.41 8.15
N GLU A 53 -9.67 -5.21 7.55
CA GLU A 53 -8.43 -4.49 7.24
C GLU A 53 -7.71 -4.05 8.50
N GLN A 54 -8.43 -3.55 9.48
CA GLN A 54 -7.86 -3.16 10.77
C GLN A 54 -7.28 -4.35 11.53
N LYS A 55 -7.94 -5.49 11.47
CA LYS A 55 -7.42 -6.72 12.08
C LYS A 55 -6.10 -7.12 11.44
N ALA A 56 -6.02 -7.09 10.11
CA ALA A 56 -4.79 -7.42 9.40
C ALA A 56 -3.64 -6.46 9.78
N LEU A 57 -3.93 -5.17 9.87
CA LEU A 57 -2.95 -4.18 10.30
C LEU A 57 -2.51 -4.41 11.74
N ALA A 58 -3.45 -4.67 12.64
CA ALA A 58 -3.14 -4.87 14.06
C ALA A 58 -2.22 -6.07 14.29
N GLU A 59 -2.40 -7.13 13.52
CA GLU A 59 -1.60 -8.36 13.63
C GLU A 59 -0.20 -8.24 13.00
N ALA A 60 0.04 -7.24 12.16
CA ALA A 60 1.30 -7.10 11.44
C ALA A 60 2.37 -6.38 12.27
N ASP A 61 3.62 -6.77 12.09
CA ASP A 61 4.78 -6.05 12.61
C ASP A 61 5.36 -5.12 11.55
N ILE A 62 5.28 -5.55 10.28
CA ILE A 62 5.77 -4.81 9.12
C ILE A 62 4.62 -4.69 8.12
N VAL A 63 4.36 -3.47 7.68
CA VAL A 63 3.37 -3.18 6.65
C VAL A 63 4.08 -2.71 5.39
N VAL A 64 3.85 -3.39 4.29
CA VAL A 64 4.38 -3.03 2.98
C VAL A 64 3.24 -2.49 2.13
N LEU A 65 3.40 -1.27 1.62
CA LEU A 65 2.50 -0.73 0.60
C LEU A 65 3.19 -0.88 -0.75
N GLN A 66 2.63 -1.71 -1.61
CA GLN A 66 3.14 -1.97 -2.95
C GLN A 66 2.15 -1.43 -3.97
N PHE A 67 2.58 -0.46 -4.81
CA PHE A 67 1.67 0.23 -5.73
C PHE A 67 2.42 0.88 -6.89
N PRO A 68 1.72 1.15 -8.01
CA PRO A 68 2.28 2.01 -9.06
C PRO A 68 2.13 3.48 -8.66
N VAL A 69 3.12 4.29 -8.98
CA VAL A 69 3.03 5.74 -8.77
C VAL A 69 2.05 6.32 -9.78
N TYR A 70 0.99 6.96 -9.27
CA TYR A 70 0.02 7.69 -10.08
C TYR A 70 0.09 9.15 -9.67
N TRP A 71 0.49 10.00 -10.60
CA TRP A 71 0.62 11.44 -10.35
C TRP A 71 1.41 11.75 -9.08
N TYR A 72 2.61 11.16 -8.99
CA TYR A 72 3.56 11.37 -7.88
C TYR A 72 3.04 10.94 -6.51
N SER A 73 2.02 10.10 -6.49
CA SER A 73 1.39 9.65 -5.26
C SER A 73 0.91 8.20 -5.40
N VAL A 74 0.02 7.80 -4.51
CA VAL A 74 -0.61 6.48 -4.53
C VAL A 74 -1.83 6.49 -5.45
N PRO A 75 -2.22 5.32 -5.99
CA PRO A 75 -3.50 5.22 -6.70
C PRO A 75 -4.68 5.58 -5.82
N GLY A 76 -5.76 6.09 -6.44
CA GLY A 76 -6.97 6.47 -5.72
C GLY A 76 -7.55 5.35 -4.85
N LEU A 77 -7.47 4.11 -5.32
CA LEU A 77 -7.95 2.95 -4.54
C LEU A 77 -7.17 2.78 -3.23
N LEU A 78 -5.86 2.93 -3.25
CA LEU A 78 -5.05 2.85 -2.04
C LEU A 78 -5.34 4.02 -1.09
N LYS A 79 -5.54 5.22 -1.64
CA LYS A 79 -5.92 6.38 -0.82
C LYS A 79 -7.28 6.18 -0.16
N GLN A 80 -8.25 5.60 -0.88
CA GLN A 80 -9.55 5.27 -0.33
C GLN A 80 -9.42 4.28 0.83
N TRP A 81 -8.56 3.27 0.67
CA TRP A 81 -8.28 2.32 1.75
C TRP A 81 -7.69 3.03 2.98
N ILE A 82 -6.73 3.92 2.78
CA ILE A 82 -6.15 4.71 3.88
C ILE A 82 -7.23 5.55 4.56
N ASP A 83 -8.05 6.24 3.78
CA ASP A 83 -9.10 7.11 4.31
C ASP A 83 -10.15 6.34 5.12
N ASP A 84 -10.52 5.14 4.66
CA ASP A 84 -11.57 4.34 5.30
C ASP A 84 -11.06 3.57 6.51
N VAL A 85 -9.84 3.06 6.45
CA VAL A 85 -9.31 2.12 7.45
C VAL A 85 -8.61 2.83 8.60
N PHE A 86 -7.95 3.95 8.32
CA PHE A 86 -7.21 4.71 9.33
C PHE A 86 -8.13 5.63 10.11
N GLU A 87 -9.05 5.04 10.85
CA GLU A 87 -10.07 5.76 11.60
C GLU A 87 -9.53 6.35 12.90
N TYR A 88 -10.27 7.33 13.42
CA TYR A 88 -10.06 7.84 14.77
C TYR A 88 -10.19 6.72 15.81
N GLY A 89 -9.28 6.69 16.75
CA GLY A 89 -9.25 5.65 17.78
C GLY A 89 -8.48 4.40 17.37
N PHE A 90 -8.25 4.21 16.06
CA PHE A 90 -7.40 3.13 15.55
C PHE A 90 -6.04 3.65 15.14
N ALA A 91 -6.00 4.55 14.15
CA ALA A 91 -4.76 5.05 13.57
C ALA A 91 -4.30 6.37 14.21
N TYR A 92 -5.22 7.15 14.74
CA TYR A 92 -4.92 8.44 15.35
C TYR A 92 -5.87 8.76 16.50
N GLY A 93 -5.52 9.78 17.27
CA GLY A 93 -6.22 10.15 18.51
C GLY A 93 -5.41 9.75 19.74
N SER A 94 -5.73 10.32 20.88
CA SER A 94 -4.94 10.16 22.11
C SER A 94 -4.91 8.72 22.64
N GLN A 95 -5.93 7.91 22.32
CA GLN A 95 -6.04 6.52 22.76
C GLN A 95 -5.65 5.52 21.68
N ALA A 96 -5.31 5.97 20.48
CA ALA A 96 -4.96 5.10 19.39
C ALA A 96 -3.54 4.52 19.58
N THR A 97 -3.43 3.20 19.61
CA THR A 97 -2.14 2.51 19.80
C THR A 97 -1.90 1.40 18.77
N ALA A 98 -2.88 1.12 17.90
CA ALA A 98 -2.86 -0.05 17.03
C ALA A 98 -1.66 -0.09 16.07
N LEU A 99 -1.18 1.07 15.61
CA LEU A 99 -0.08 1.15 14.66
C LEU A 99 1.28 1.44 15.30
N ARG A 100 1.33 1.60 16.62
CA ARG A 100 2.58 1.89 17.31
C ARG A 100 3.61 0.76 17.16
N GLY A 101 4.85 1.15 16.93
CA GLY A 101 5.97 0.23 16.84
C GLY A 101 6.03 -0.58 15.55
N LYS A 102 5.10 -0.41 14.64
CA LYS A 102 5.12 -1.08 13.36
C LYS A 102 6.09 -0.40 12.41
N LYS A 103 6.67 -1.19 11.51
CA LYS A 103 7.52 -0.68 10.43
C LYS A 103 6.70 -0.55 9.16
N LEU A 104 6.94 0.53 8.43
CA LEU A 104 6.31 0.79 7.14
C LEU A 104 7.36 0.75 6.04
N LEU A 105 7.13 -0.05 5.01
CA LEU A 105 7.95 -0.11 3.82
C LEU A 105 7.12 0.27 2.61
N ILE A 106 7.66 1.15 1.79
CA ILE A 106 7.03 1.55 0.53
C ILE A 106 7.76 0.86 -0.62
N SER A 107 7.00 0.13 -1.44
CA SER A 107 7.48 -0.50 -2.67
C SER A 107 6.66 0.02 -3.83
N ALA A 108 7.26 0.89 -4.64
CA ALA A 108 6.54 1.57 -5.71
C ALA A 108 7.14 1.24 -7.08
N THR A 109 6.27 1.13 -8.08
CA THR A 109 6.66 1.03 -9.48
C THR A 109 6.35 2.33 -10.19
N ALA A 110 7.12 2.67 -11.22
CA ALA A 110 6.95 3.91 -11.98
C ALA A 110 7.03 3.61 -13.47
N GLY A 111 6.19 4.29 -14.23
CA GLY A 111 6.11 4.10 -15.68
C GLY A 111 7.16 4.87 -16.46
N ALA A 112 7.82 5.86 -15.84
CA ALA A 112 8.86 6.65 -16.47
C ALA A 112 10.23 6.31 -15.89
N PRO A 113 11.34 6.56 -16.62
CA PRO A 113 12.68 6.33 -16.08
C PRO A 113 13.00 7.29 -14.92
N GLU A 114 13.92 6.87 -14.08
CA GLU A 114 14.27 7.58 -12.85
C GLU A 114 14.63 9.06 -13.08
N ASN A 115 15.32 9.37 -14.16
CA ASN A 115 15.71 10.74 -14.46
C ASN A 115 14.51 11.67 -14.68
N MET A 116 13.38 11.14 -15.13
CA MET A 116 12.15 11.93 -15.29
C MET A 116 11.57 12.39 -13.95
N TYR A 117 11.92 11.70 -12.87
CA TYR A 117 11.47 12.06 -11.52
C TYR A 117 12.47 12.94 -10.78
N ARG A 118 13.72 12.99 -11.24
CA ARG A 118 14.77 13.77 -10.59
C ARG A 118 15.04 15.11 -11.24
N ASP A 119 15.30 15.11 -12.54
CA ASP A 119 15.95 16.23 -13.22
C ASP A 119 15.10 16.92 -14.26
N ALA A 120 13.99 16.31 -14.62
CA ALA A 120 13.17 16.81 -15.71
C ALA A 120 11.85 17.36 -15.22
N LEU A 121 10.98 17.52 -16.17
CA LEU A 121 9.60 17.76 -15.85
C LEU A 121 9.16 16.74 -14.81
N PRO A 122 8.45 17.05 -13.91
CA PRO A 122 7.94 18.35 -13.50
C PRO A 122 8.73 18.84 -12.32
N TYR A 123 9.86 19.34 -12.62
CA TYR A 123 10.77 19.84 -11.62
C TYR A 123 10.07 20.70 -10.57
N GLU A 124 9.22 21.57 -11.05
CA GLU A 124 8.46 22.43 -10.17
C GLU A 124 7.42 21.67 -9.34
N LEU A 125 6.79 20.67 -9.94
CA LEU A 125 5.84 19.83 -9.21
C LEU A 125 6.52 19.02 -8.11
N THR A 126 7.71 18.49 -8.38
CA THR A 126 8.44 17.72 -7.38
C THR A 126 9.04 18.56 -6.27
N THR A 127 9.30 19.84 -6.54
CA THR A 127 9.90 20.75 -5.55
C THR A 127 8.86 21.52 -4.73
N THR A 128 7.65 21.66 -5.22
CA THR A 128 6.59 22.38 -4.53
C THR A 128 5.66 21.51 -3.72
N TYR A 129 5.70 20.24 -3.93
CA TYR A 129 4.95 19.27 -3.15
C TYR A 129 5.88 18.51 -2.21
#